data_cc16cad01f38ae1d7630280990b2cb9d
#
_entry.id   cc16cad01f38ae1d7630280990b2cb9d
#
_cell.length_a   1.000
_cell.length_b   1.000
_cell.length_c   1.000
_cell.angle_alpha   90.00
_cell.angle_beta   90.00
_cell.angle_gamma   90.00
#
_symmetry.space_group_name_H-M   'P 1'
#
loop_
_entity.id
_entity.type
_entity.pdbx_description
1 polymer ?
#
loop_
_entity_poly.entity_id
_entity_poly.type
_entity_poly.pdbx_seq_one_letter_code
_entity_poly.pdbx_strand_id
1 'polypeptide(L)'
;MVPIHPGRILRRELSARGLSANKLALALRVPSGRITDILNGKRGISAETALRLGRYFGNERRFWVNLQSGYELAVAERDQGARITSEVALG
;
A
#
# COMPACT_ATOMS: atom_id res chain seq x y z
N MET A 1 -3.86 -12.12 -12.00
CA MET A 1 -4.10 -11.67 -10.63
C MET A 1 -4.61 -10.22 -10.65
N VAL A 2 -5.66 -9.93 -9.92
CA VAL A 2 -6.19 -8.57 -9.83
C VAL A 2 -5.35 -7.75 -8.86
N PRO A 3 -4.77 -6.61 -9.30
CA PRO A 3 -4.01 -5.76 -8.38
C PRO A 3 -4.91 -5.21 -7.27
N ILE A 4 -4.43 -5.33 -6.03
CA ILE A 4 -5.15 -4.77 -4.88
C ILE A 4 -4.27 -3.69 -4.26
N HIS A 5 -4.78 -2.45 -4.29
CA HIS A 5 -4.04 -1.32 -3.72
C HIS A 5 -3.98 -1.44 -2.18
N PRO A 6 -2.81 -1.16 -1.57
CA PRO A 6 -2.66 -1.24 -0.10
C PRO A 6 -3.68 -0.40 0.67
N GLY A 7 -4.18 0.68 0.07
CA GLY A 7 -5.21 1.52 0.67
C GLY A 7 -6.49 0.75 1.00
N ARG A 8 -6.78 -0.30 0.25
CA ARG A 8 -7.95 -1.15 0.51
C ARG A 8 -7.78 -1.92 1.82
N ILE A 9 -6.58 -2.43 2.05
CA ILE A 9 -6.28 -3.14 3.29
C ILE A 9 -6.27 -2.16 4.47
N LEU A 10 -5.69 -0.97 4.26
CA LEU A 10 -5.70 0.07 5.28
C LEU A 10 -7.13 0.48 5.66
N ARG A 11 -8.02 0.61 4.68
CA ARG A 11 -9.42 0.92 4.93
C ARG A 11 -10.10 -0.12 5.81
N ARG A 12 -9.79 -1.39 5.57
CA ARG A 12 -10.32 -2.49 6.42
C ARG A 12 -9.83 -2.35 7.86
N GLU A 13 -8.56 -2.04 8.06
CA GLU A 13 -8.00 -1.85 9.40
C GLU A 13 -8.68 -0.69 10.12
N LEU A 14 -8.90 0.41 9.42
CA LEU A 14 -9.60 1.56 10.00
C LEU A 14 -11.04 1.21 10.39
N SER A 15 -11.76 0.52 9.50
CA SER A 15 -13.12 0.10 9.78
C SER A 15 -13.19 -0.85 10.98
N ALA A 16 -12.30 -1.81 11.05
CA ALA A 16 -12.28 -2.79 12.14
C ALA A 16 -12.00 -2.12 13.50
N ARG A 17 -11.28 -1.01 13.51
CA ARG A 17 -10.90 -0.31 14.74
C ARG A 17 -11.79 0.89 15.04
N GLY A 18 -12.74 1.23 14.16
CA GLY A 18 -13.54 2.43 14.30
C GLY A 18 -12.70 3.70 14.26
N LEU A 19 -11.62 3.69 13.49
CA LEU A 19 -10.64 4.78 13.44
C LEU A 19 -10.80 5.57 12.14
N SER A 20 -10.87 6.91 12.25
CA SER A 20 -10.96 7.75 11.07
C SER A 20 -9.58 7.97 10.45
N ALA A 21 -9.57 8.32 9.16
CA ALA A 21 -8.33 8.65 8.46
C ALA A 21 -7.60 9.81 9.15
N ASN A 22 -8.34 10.82 9.60
CA ASN A 22 -7.76 11.98 10.27
C ASN A 22 -7.10 11.60 11.59
N LYS A 23 -7.76 10.76 12.39
CA LYS A 23 -7.19 10.29 13.66
C LYS A 23 -5.94 9.46 13.43
N LEU A 24 -5.93 8.61 12.39
CA LEU A 24 -4.74 7.84 12.06
C LEU A 24 -3.59 8.78 11.67
N ALA A 25 -3.85 9.77 10.81
CA ALA A 25 -2.83 10.73 10.40
C ALA A 25 -2.21 11.43 11.60
N LEU A 26 -3.04 11.86 12.56
CA LEU A 26 -2.56 12.48 13.80
C LEU A 26 -1.68 11.53 14.59
N ALA A 27 -2.11 10.28 14.74
CA ALA A 27 -1.36 9.27 15.49
C ALA A 27 -0.02 8.94 14.81
N LEU A 28 0.03 8.91 13.49
CA LEU A 28 1.25 8.66 12.73
C LEU A 28 2.12 9.90 12.58
N ARG A 29 1.61 11.06 12.92
CA ARG A 29 2.28 12.37 12.75
C ARG A 29 2.60 12.66 11.29
N VAL A 30 1.62 12.45 10.43
CA VAL A 30 1.70 12.76 8.99
C VAL A 30 0.52 13.66 8.61
N PRO A 31 0.61 14.38 7.48
CA PRO A 31 -0.53 15.16 7.01
C PRO A 31 -1.74 14.26 6.72
N SER A 32 -2.94 14.74 7.03
CA SER A 32 -4.17 13.98 6.82
C SER A 32 -4.36 13.59 5.34
N GLY A 33 -3.94 14.45 4.43
CA GLY A 33 -4.01 14.19 2.99
C GLY A 33 -3.22 12.96 2.56
N ARG A 34 -2.12 12.65 3.26
CA ARG A 34 -1.32 11.44 2.96
C ARG A 34 -2.17 10.19 3.15
N ILE A 35 -2.88 10.10 4.27
CA ILE A 35 -3.71 8.92 4.55
C ILE A 35 -4.90 8.85 3.60
N THR A 36 -5.58 9.98 3.38
CA THR A 36 -6.71 10.04 2.44
C THR A 36 -6.29 9.62 1.04
N ASP A 37 -5.13 10.08 0.56
CA ASP A 37 -4.63 9.72 -0.76
C ASP A 37 -4.31 8.23 -0.87
N ILE A 38 -3.77 7.63 0.19
CA ILE A 38 -3.53 6.18 0.21
C ILE A 38 -4.85 5.42 0.14
N LEU A 39 -5.84 5.82 0.95
CA LEU A 39 -7.15 5.17 0.98
C LEU A 39 -7.86 5.25 -0.38
N ASN A 40 -7.66 6.34 -1.10
CA ASN A 40 -8.29 6.56 -2.41
C ASN A 40 -7.47 6.02 -3.58
N GLY A 41 -6.36 5.34 -3.31
CA GLY A 41 -5.52 4.76 -4.35
C GLY A 41 -4.70 5.78 -5.13
N LYS A 42 -4.61 7.02 -4.67
CA LYS A 42 -3.86 8.09 -5.34
C LYS A 42 -2.38 8.11 -4.97
N ARG A 43 -2.02 7.44 -3.90
CA ARG A 43 -0.66 7.39 -3.39
C ARG A 43 -0.37 6.00 -2.87
N GLY A 44 0.86 5.53 -3.08
CA GLY A 44 1.32 4.28 -2.50
C GLY A 44 1.86 4.46 -1.10
N ILE A 45 2.24 3.35 -0.48
CA ILE A 45 2.85 3.35 0.84
C ILE A 45 4.36 3.32 0.68
N SER A 46 5.01 4.43 1.07
CA SER A 46 6.47 4.53 1.08
C SER A 46 7.04 3.73 2.26
N ALA A 47 8.37 3.52 2.23
CA ALA A 47 9.05 2.84 3.34
C ALA A 47 8.84 3.59 4.66
N GLU A 48 8.91 4.92 4.64
CA GLU A 48 8.69 5.72 5.84
C GLU A 48 7.27 5.54 6.39
N THR A 49 6.26 5.60 5.52
CA THR A 49 4.88 5.41 5.93
C THR A 49 4.66 3.99 6.46
N ALA A 50 5.30 3.00 5.83
CA ALA A 50 5.24 1.61 6.30
C ALA A 50 5.79 1.45 7.71
N LEU A 51 6.90 2.13 8.02
CA LEU A 51 7.45 2.12 9.38
C LEU A 51 6.47 2.70 10.40
N ARG A 52 5.83 3.81 10.05
CA ARG A 52 4.85 4.46 10.93
C ARG A 52 3.62 3.59 11.15
N LEU A 53 3.10 3.01 10.07
CA LEU A 53 1.94 2.11 10.14
C LEU A 53 2.25 0.86 10.96
N GLY A 54 3.41 0.25 10.71
CA GLY A 54 3.83 -0.93 11.46
C GLY A 54 3.97 -0.66 12.93
N ARG A 55 4.53 0.49 13.30
CA ARG A 55 4.66 0.90 14.69
C ARG A 55 3.30 1.08 15.35
N TYR A 56 2.39 1.76 14.67
CA TYR A 56 1.08 2.06 15.23
C TYR A 56 0.22 0.80 15.39
N PHE A 57 0.13 0.00 14.33
CA PHE A 57 -0.70 -1.20 14.34
C PHE A 57 -0.05 -2.39 15.04
N GLY A 58 1.23 -2.31 15.34
CA GLY A 58 1.94 -3.39 16.00
C GLY A 58 2.26 -4.57 15.09
N ASN A 59 2.16 -4.40 13.77
CA ASN A 59 2.54 -5.44 12.85
C ASN A 59 3.93 -5.19 12.28
N GLU A 60 4.46 -6.19 11.56
CA GLU A 60 5.80 -6.08 11.02
C GLU A 60 5.85 -5.00 9.92
N ARG A 61 6.92 -4.21 9.94
CA ARG A 61 7.13 -3.13 8.96
C ARG A 61 7.07 -3.61 7.52
N ARG A 62 7.52 -4.85 7.26
CA ARG A 62 7.50 -5.43 5.91
C ARG A 62 6.09 -5.73 5.42
N PHE A 63 5.13 -5.87 6.33
CA PHE A 63 3.73 -6.13 5.95
C PHE A 63 3.23 -5.09 4.95
N TRP A 64 3.40 -3.81 5.29
CA TRP A 64 2.91 -2.72 4.44
C TRP A 64 3.73 -2.55 3.17
N VAL A 65 5.06 -2.72 3.26
CA VAL A 65 5.95 -2.68 2.10
C VAL A 65 5.61 -3.81 1.13
N ASN A 66 5.34 -5.01 1.65
CA ASN A 66 4.99 -6.16 0.81
C ASN A 66 3.66 -5.98 0.11
N LEU A 67 2.67 -5.36 0.76
CA LEU A 67 1.41 -5.03 0.11
C LEU A 67 1.64 -4.08 -1.07
N GLN A 68 2.47 -3.07 -0.88
CA GLN A 68 2.79 -2.11 -1.93
C GLN A 68 3.53 -2.78 -3.08
N SER A 69 4.56 -3.56 -2.78
CA SER A 69 5.34 -4.27 -3.80
C SER A 69 4.48 -5.25 -4.59
N GLY A 70 3.62 -6.00 -3.89
CA GLY A 70 2.71 -6.93 -4.55
C GLY A 70 1.74 -6.24 -5.49
N TYR A 71 1.23 -5.08 -5.08
CA TYR A 71 0.36 -4.28 -5.93
C TYR A 71 1.10 -3.81 -7.18
N GLU A 72 2.30 -3.24 -7.02
CA GLU A 72 3.09 -2.74 -8.13
C GLU A 72 3.45 -3.85 -9.11
N LEU A 73 3.82 -5.03 -8.60
CA LEU A 73 4.15 -6.17 -9.44
C LEU A 73 2.93 -6.63 -10.23
N ALA A 74 1.78 -6.71 -9.59
CA ALA A 74 0.54 -7.12 -10.26
C ALA A 74 0.13 -6.14 -11.35
N VAL A 75 0.28 -4.83 -11.11
CA VAL A 75 0.01 -3.81 -12.13
C VAL A 75 0.96 -3.95 -13.30
N ALA A 76 2.26 -4.13 -13.03
CA ALA A 76 3.27 -4.29 -14.07
C ALA A 76 3.00 -5.55 -14.91
N GLU A 77 2.65 -6.65 -14.27
CA GLU A 77 2.32 -7.87 -14.99
C GLU A 77 1.08 -7.70 -15.88
N ARG A 78 0.05 -7.06 -15.37
CA ARG A 78 -1.18 -6.81 -16.12
C ARG A 78 -0.89 -5.95 -17.35
N ASP A 79 -0.13 -4.87 -17.17
CA ASP A 79 0.07 -3.87 -18.22
C ASP A 79 1.22 -4.21 -19.18
N GLN A 80 2.25 -4.92 -18.72
CA GLN A 80 3.47 -5.13 -19.47
C GLN A 80 3.99 -6.58 -19.50
N GLY A 81 3.33 -7.50 -18.79
CA GLY A 81 3.83 -8.87 -18.64
C GLY A 81 4.06 -9.59 -19.96
N ALA A 82 3.09 -9.54 -20.86
CA ALA A 82 3.18 -10.21 -22.16
C ALA A 82 4.31 -9.62 -23.03
N ARG A 83 4.45 -8.30 -23.01
CA ARG A 83 5.51 -7.63 -23.77
C ARG A 83 6.89 -8.01 -23.24
N ILE A 84 7.05 -8.01 -21.92
CA ILE A 84 8.34 -8.36 -21.30
C ILE A 84 8.70 -9.80 -21.61
N THR A 85 7.74 -10.71 -21.53
CA THR A 85 7.96 -12.13 -21.84
C THR A 85 8.42 -12.29 -23.31
N SER A 86 7.90 -11.48 -24.22
CA SER A 86 8.32 -11.57 -25.63
C SER A 86 9.66 -10.89 -25.89
N GLU A 87 10.02 -9.88 -25.10
CA GLU A 87 11.26 -9.13 -25.31
C GLU A 87 12.47 -9.75 -24.60
N VAL A 88 12.25 -10.39 -23.45
CA VAL A 88 13.35 -10.89 -22.62
C VAL A 88 13.36 -12.40 -22.65
N ALA A 89 14.39 -12.97 -23.29
CA ALA A 89 14.60 -14.42 -23.33
C ALA A 89 15.19 -14.89 -21.99
N LEU A 90 14.95 -16.17 -21.71
CA LEU A 90 15.60 -16.80 -20.54
C LEU A 90 17.12 -16.80 -20.74
N GLY A 91 17.81 -16.43 -19.70
CA GLY A 91 19.28 -16.39 -19.71
C GLY A 91 19.95 -17.71 -19.36
#